data_423d9a150ee46f8505bfcc84e8831546
#
_entry.id   423d9a150ee46f8505bfcc84e8831546
#
_cell.length_a   1.000
_cell.length_b   1.000
_cell.length_c   1.000
_cell.angle_alpha   90.00
_cell.angle_beta   90.00
_cell.angle_gamma   90.00
#
_symmetry.space_group_name_H-M   'P 1'
#
loop_
_entity.id
_entity.type
_entity.pdbx_description
1 polymer ?
#
loop_
_entity_poly.entity_id
_entity_poly.type
_entity_poly.pdbx_seq_one_letter_code
_entity_poly.pdbx_strand_id
1 'polypeptide(L)'
;MDVKKHLTERHLNPDLYTVSWDDETACFALWNLSGQWVGYQQYRPFASKTARNDPRDGRYFTWAKDRLAVWGLESWDFRTDVLFVTEGVFDACRLHNLGLPAVAVLANDPKRLRPWLGSLARRTVAVCDDDAAGAKLGRLCDQAVTTSAGKDLGDMTTTQVLDFVKENFPQFLVVQ
;
A
#
# COMPACT_ATOMS: atom_id res chain seq x y z
N MET A 1 -17.41 -17.57 -1.13
CA MET A 1 -17.52 -16.09 -1.07
C MET A 1 -16.57 -15.58 -2.16
N ASP A 2 -16.94 -14.58 -2.95
CA ASP A 2 -16.17 -14.19 -4.14
C ASP A 2 -15.05 -13.20 -3.73
N VAL A 3 -13.80 -13.63 -3.86
CA VAL A 3 -12.62 -12.81 -3.53
C VAL A 3 -12.53 -11.60 -4.46
N LYS A 4 -12.82 -11.72 -5.76
CA LYS A 4 -12.84 -10.60 -6.70
C LYS A 4 -13.83 -9.53 -6.27
N LYS A 5 -15.04 -9.94 -5.88
CA LYS A 5 -16.07 -9.03 -5.36
C LYS A 5 -15.59 -8.35 -4.09
N HIS A 6 -14.97 -9.09 -3.17
CA HIS A 6 -14.43 -8.53 -1.93
C HIS A 6 -13.32 -7.48 -2.20
N LEU A 7 -12.41 -7.74 -3.16
CA LEU A 7 -11.40 -6.74 -3.56
C LEU A 7 -12.05 -5.46 -4.07
N THR A 8 -13.09 -5.59 -4.91
CA THR A 8 -13.84 -4.45 -5.43
C THR A 8 -14.57 -3.67 -4.31
N GLU A 9 -15.15 -4.36 -3.34
CA GLU A 9 -15.77 -3.76 -2.15
C GLU A 9 -14.74 -3.01 -1.29
N ARG A 10 -13.47 -3.46 -1.30
CA ARG A 10 -12.31 -2.76 -0.71
C ARG A 10 -11.71 -1.70 -1.65
N HIS A 11 -12.45 -1.29 -2.68
CA HIS A 11 -12.06 -0.29 -3.67
C HIS A 11 -10.80 -0.60 -4.49
N LEU A 12 -10.38 -1.86 -4.54
CA LEU A 12 -9.30 -2.32 -5.39
C LEU A 12 -9.91 -2.91 -6.66
N ASN A 13 -9.65 -2.29 -7.82
CA ASN A 13 -9.98 -2.87 -9.12
C ASN A 13 -8.87 -3.85 -9.53
N PRO A 14 -9.08 -5.18 -9.45
CA PRO A 14 -8.03 -6.14 -9.75
C PRO A 14 -7.56 -6.13 -11.20
N ASP A 15 -8.36 -5.57 -12.12
CA ASP A 15 -8.02 -5.51 -13.54
C ASP A 15 -6.94 -4.43 -13.84
N LEU A 16 -6.61 -3.56 -12.86
CA LEU A 16 -5.57 -2.52 -12.98
C LEU A 16 -4.19 -2.96 -12.48
N TYR A 17 -4.09 -4.14 -11.85
CA TYR A 17 -2.86 -4.60 -11.18
C TYR A 17 -2.53 -6.03 -11.56
N THR A 18 -1.27 -6.41 -11.36
CA THR A 18 -0.85 -7.80 -11.46
C THR A 18 -1.28 -8.56 -10.19
N VAL A 19 -2.48 -9.08 -10.23
CA VAL A 19 -3.08 -9.87 -9.15
C VAL A 19 -3.73 -11.13 -9.72
N SER A 20 -3.53 -12.26 -9.05
CA SER A 20 -4.28 -13.50 -9.30
C SER A 20 -5.16 -13.80 -8.11
N TRP A 21 -6.29 -14.47 -8.32
CA TRP A 21 -7.20 -14.85 -7.24
C TRP A 21 -7.90 -16.18 -7.55
N ASP A 22 -8.32 -16.83 -6.49
CA ASP A 22 -9.25 -17.97 -6.48
C ASP A 22 -10.43 -17.67 -5.54
N ASP A 23 -11.16 -18.69 -5.10
CA ASP A 23 -12.34 -18.53 -4.23
C ASP A 23 -12.02 -18.06 -2.81
N GLU A 24 -10.76 -18.21 -2.37
CA GLU A 24 -10.35 -17.94 -0.97
C GLU A 24 -9.22 -16.92 -0.85
N THR A 25 -8.45 -16.72 -1.92
CA THR A 25 -7.15 -16.05 -1.83
C THR A 25 -6.95 -15.07 -3.00
N ALA A 26 -6.36 -13.92 -2.73
CA ALA A 26 -5.75 -13.06 -3.74
C ALA A 26 -4.24 -13.04 -3.55
N CYS A 27 -3.47 -13.02 -4.64
CA CYS A 27 -2.02 -12.91 -4.64
C CYS A 27 -1.61 -11.65 -5.42
N PHE A 28 -1.10 -10.65 -4.72
CA PHE A 28 -0.61 -9.41 -5.27
C PHE A 28 0.86 -9.55 -5.66
N ALA A 29 1.22 -9.25 -6.90
CA ALA A 29 2.61 -9.26 -7.33
C ALA A 29 3.42 -8.15 -6.63
N LEU A 30 4.66 -8.47 -6.26
CA LEU A 30 5.59 -7.53 -5.67
C LEU A 30 6.77 -7.28 -6.61
N TRP A 31 7.19 -6.03 -6.66
CA TRP A 31 8.18 -5.52 -7.57
C TRP A 31 9.39 -4.97 -6.83
N ASN A 32 10.58 -5.18 -7.38
CA ASN A 32 11.72 -4.38 -6.97
C ASN A 32 11.74 -3.05 -7.77
N LEU A 33 12.68 -2.22 -7.44
CA LEU A 33 12.80 -0.87 -8.00
C LEU A 33 13.27 -0.83 -9.46
N SER A 34 13.71 -1.97 -9.99
CA SER A 34 14.00 -2.13 -11.41
C SER A 34 12.78 -2.63 -12.20
N GLY A 35 11.60 -2.70 -11.56
CA GLY A 35 10.38 -3.20 -12.19
C GLY A 35 10.36 -4.71 -12.42
N GLN A 36 11.22 -5.46 -11.73
CA GLN A 36 11.23 -6.92 -11.82
C GLN A 36 10.33 -7.53 -10.77
N TRP A 37 9.56 -8.55 -11.13
CA TRP A 37 8.80 -9.34 -10.19
C TRP A 37 9.73 -10.07 -9.22
N VAL A 38 9.50 -9.90 -7.93
CA VAL A 38 10.37 -10.46 -6.87
C VAL A 38 9.63 -11.22 -5.79
N GLY A 39 8.32 -11.26 -5.84
CA GLY A 39 7.54 -11.97 -4.83
C GLY A 39 6.05 -11.70 -4.93
N TYR A 40 5.35 -12.08 -3.89
CA TYR A 40 3.91 -11.84 -3.77
C TYR A 40 3.50 -11.60 -2.32
N GLN A 41 2.37 -10.89 -2.15
CA GLN A 41 1.62 -10.93 -0.91
C GLN A 41 0.33 -11.70 -1.15
N GLN A 42 0.15 -12.77 -0.39
CA GLN A 42 -1.10 -13.50 -0.29
C GLN A 42 -2.04 -12.77 0.66
N TYR A 43 -3.28 -12.61 0.24
CA TYR A 43 -4.37 -12.07 1.04
C TYR A 43 -5.54 -13.04 1.08
N ARG A 44 -5.93 -13.45 2.28
CA ARG A 44 -7.06 -14.34 2.56
C ARG A 44 -8.09 -13.57 3.39
N PRO A 45 -9.08 -12.93 2.77
CA PRO A 45 -9.99 -12.00 3.45
C PRO A 45 -10.73 -12.61 4.63
N PHE A 46 -11.00 -13.91 4.57
CA PHE A 46 -11.80 -14.63 5.56
C PHE A 46 -10.95 -15.37 6.61
N ALA A 47 -9.64 -15.37 6.46
CA ALA A 47 -8.74 -15.96 7.43
C ALA A 47 -8.52 -15.04 8.66
N SER A 48 -8.09 -15.64 9.76
CA SER A 48 -7.69 -14.91 10.97
C SER A 48 -6.52 -13.96 10.67
N LYS A 49 -6.47 -12.81 11.37
CA LYS A 49 -5.32 -11.89 11.25
C LYS A 49 -4.00 -12.58 11.62
N THR A 50 -4.01 -13.49 12.56
CA THR A 50 -2.84 -14.24 13.02
C THR A 50 -3.01 -15.73 12.76
N ALA A 51 -2.01 -16.33 12.09
CA ALA A 51 -1.92 -17.77 11.98
C ALA A 51 -1.29 -18.37 13.23
N ARG A 52 -1.81 -19.50 13.72
CA ARG A 52 -1.28 -20.17 14.91
C ARG A 52 -0.12 -21.11 14.58
N ASN A 53 -0.16 -21.79 13.42
CA ASN A 53 0.77 -22.86 13.07
C ASN A 53 1.64 -22.52 11.86
N ASP A 54 1.04 -22.07 10.76
CA ASP A 54 1.75 -21.68 9.55
C ASP A 54 1.43 -20.21 9.20
N PRO A 55 2.42 -19.33 9.03
CA PRO A 55 2.19 -17.95 8.62
C PRO A 55 1.33 -17.82 7.35
N ARG A 56 1.38 -18.81 6.45
CA ARG A 56 0.60 -18.83 5.21
C ARG A 56 -0.90 -18.99 5.45
N ASP A 57 -1.30 -19.49 6.61
CA ASP A 57 -2.71 -19.64 6.98
C ASP A 57 -3.32 -18.33 7.52
N GLY A 58 -2.52 -17.32 7.74
CA GLY A 58 -2.97 -16.01 8.18
C GLY A 58 -3.64 -15.21 7.05
N ARG A 59 -4.28 -14.11 7.45
CA ARG A 59 -4.93 -13.19 6.49
C ARG A 59 -3.93 -12.60 5.50
N TYR A 60 -2.72 -12.30 5.94
CA TYR A 60 -1.63 -11.79 5.10
C TYR A 60 -0.41 -12.66 5.24
N PHE A 61 0.16 -13.03 4.11
CA PHE A 61 1.45 -13.70 4.03
C PHE A 61 2.27 -13.07 2.90
N THR A 62 3.47 -12.61 3.20
CA THR A 62 4.36 -12.00 2.20
C THR A 62 5.58 -12.87 2.00
N TRP A 63 5.84 -13.22 0.74
CA TRP A 63 7.07 -13.87 0.31
C TRP A 63 7.76 -13.00 -0.74
N ALA A 64 9.05 -12.76 -0.54
CA ALA A 64 9.86 -12.04 -1.52
C ALA A 64 11.30 -12.57 -1.50
N LYS A 65 11.86 -12.77 -2.70
CA LYS A 65 13.28 -13.14 -2.89
C LYS A 65 14.21 -11.93 -2.77
N ASP A 66 13.70 -10.74 -2.94
CA ASP A 66 14.41 -9.48 -2.80
C ASP A 66 13.94 -8.74 -1.55
N ARG A 67 14.88 -8.03 -0.91
CA ARG A 67 14.60 -7.24 0.28
C ARG A 67 13.88 -5.91 -0.03
N LEU A 68 13.93 -5.48 -1.29
CA LEU A 68 13.32 -4.24 -1.79
C LEU A 68 12.07 -4.56 -2.60
N ALA A 69 11.14 -5.28 -2.02
CA ALA A 69 9.87 -5.63 -2.61
C ALA A 69 8.78 -4.65 -2.15
N VAL A 70 8.08 -4.04 -3.09
CA VAL A 70 6.94 -3.16 -2.84
C VAL A 70 5.78 -3.54 -3.74
N TRP A 71 4.56 -3.15 -3.36
CA TRP A 71 3.38 -3.23 -4.20
C TRP A 71 3.02 -1.86 -4.79
N GLY A 72 2.38 -1.84 -5.94
CA GLY A 72 1.82 -0.64 -6.55
C GLY A 72 2.79 0.15 -7.43
N LEU A 73 3.98 -0.40 -7.70
CA LEU A 73 4.99 0.25 -8.54
C LEU A 73 4.50 0.48 -9.97
N GLU A 74 3.62 -0.37 -10.48
CA GLU A 74 2.99 -0.26 -11.80
C GLU A 74 2.08 0.96 -11.95
N SER A 75 1.61 1.54 -10.85
CA SER A 75 0.81 2.77 -10.86
C SER A 75 1.66 4.05 -10.82
N TRP A 76 2.97 3.92 -10.69
CA TRP A 76 3.83 5.06 -10.52
C TRP A 76 4.00 5.85 -11.82
N ASP A 77 3.44 7.05 -11.84
CA ASP A 77 3.74 8.04 -12.86
C ASP A 77 5.04 8.78 -12.51
N PHE A 78 6.09 8.52 -13.29
CA PHE A 78 7.41 9.16 -13.11
C PHE A 78 7.40 10.67 -13.37
N ARG A 79 6.30 11.25 -13.81
CA ARG A 79 6.15 12.70 -14.01
C ARG A 79 5.75 13.46 -12.74
N THR A 80 5.31 12.75 -11.70
CA THR A 80 4.92 13.38 -10.44
C THR A 80 6.13 13.64 -9.54
N ASP A 81 6.12 14.75 -8.80
CA ASP A 81 7.19 15.14 -7.88
C ASP A 81 7.05 14.54 -6.48
N VAL A 82 6.05 13.72 -6.28
CA VAL A 82 5.76 13.08 -5.00
C VAL A 82 5.53 11.59 -5.18
N LEU A 83 5.95 10.81 -4.20
CA LEU A 83 5.58 9.40 -4.03
C LEU A 83 5.00 9.21 -2.64
N PHE A 84 3.79 8.72 -2.57
CA PHE A 84 3.17 8.32 -1.32
C PHE A 84 3.65 6.91 -0.94
N VAL A 85 3.85 6.69 0.35
CA VAL A 85 4.31 5.42 0.90
C VAL A 85 3.35 5.00 2.01
N THR A 86 2.76 3.82 1.88
CA THR A 86 1.80 3.27 2.83
C THR A 86 2.26 1.93 3.38
N GLU A 87 1.58 1.43 4.42
CA GLU A 87 1.88 0.11 4.97
C GLU A 87 1.26 -1.01 4.14
N GLY A 88 0.01 -0.85 3.72
CA GLY A 88 -0.80 -1.89 3.08
C GLY A 88 -1.20 -1.61 1.64
N VAL A 89 -1.55 -2.69 0.92
CA VAL A 89 -2.05 -2.65 -0.45
C VAL A 89 -3.31 -1.79 -0.57
N PHE A 90 -4.24 -1.94 0.36
CA PHE A 90 -5.52 -1.24 0.29
C PHE A 90 -5.36 0.27 0.52
N ASP A 91 -4.41 0.69 1.37
CA ASP A 91 -4.12 2.11 1.59
C ASP A 91 -3.55 2.76 0.34
N ALA A 92 -2.54 2.12 -0.28
CA ALA A 92 -1.96 2.59 -1.54
C ALA A 92 -3.02 2.64 -2.66
N CYS A 93 -3.87 1.62 -2.75
CA CYS A 93 -4.95 1.57 -3.74
C CYS A 93 -5.91 2.76 -3.61
N ARG A 94 -6.22 3.20 -2.38
CA ARG A 94 -7.09 4.37 -2.14
C ARG A 94 -6.49 5.65 -2.72
N LEU A 95 -5.17 5.80 -2.64
CA LEU A 95 -4.45 6.94 -3.24
C LEU A 95 -4.41 6.83 -4.76
N HIS A 96 -4.19 5.63 -5.32
CA HIS A 96 -4.25 5.39 -6.76
C HIS A 96 -5.61 5.78 -7.35
N ASN A 97 -6.71 5.51 -6.65
CA ASN A 97 -8.06 5.87 -7.08
C ASN A 97 -8.29 7.39 -7.17
N LEU A 98 -7.41 8.18 -6.57
CA LEU A 98 -7.36 9.64 -6.69
C LEU A 98 -6.28 10.14 -7.66
N GLY A 99 -5.65 9.24 -8.41
CA GLY A 99 -4.55 9.58 -9.32
C GLY A 99 -3.23 9.91 -8.63
N LEU A 100 -3.09 9.57 -7.34
CA LEU A 100 -1.88 9.83 -6.56
C LEU A 100 -0.96 8.59 -6.61
N PRO A 101 0.33 8.74 -7.02
CA PRO A 101 1.25 7.61 -7.07
C PRO A 101 1.60 7.15 -5.66
N ALA A 102 1.43 5.88 -5.38
CA ALA A 102 1.69 5.31 -4.08
C ALA A 102 2.33 3.91 -4.17
N VAL A 103 3.10 3.55 -3.16
CA VAL A 103 3.62 2.18 -2.98
C VAL A 103 3.32 1.69 -1.58
N ALA A 104 3.00 0.40 -1.45
CA ALA A 104 2.84 -0.27 -0.16
C ALA A 104 4.12 -1.04 0.18
N VAL A 105 4.64 -0.85 1.42
CA VAL A 105 5.89 -1.47 1.86
C VAL A 105 5.71 -2.86 2.47
N LEU A 106 4.50 -3.21 2.90
CA LEU A 106 4.08 -4.54 3.36
C LEU A 106 4.91 -5.11 4.53
N ALA A 107 5.51 -4.25 5.33
CA ALA A 107 6.42 -4.65 6.40
C ALA A 107 6.28 -3.76 7.63
N ASN A 108 6.26 -4.39 8.82
CA ASN A 108 6.24 -3.69 10.10
C ASN A 108 7.55 -2.92 10.41
N ASP A 109 8.64 -3.23 9.70
CA ASP A 109 9.92 -2.51 9.80
C ASP A 109 10.52 -2.30 8.41
N PRO A 110 10.17 -1.18 7.75
CA PRO A 110 10.58 -0.89 6.39
C PRO A 110 11.99 -0.28 6.28
N LYS A 111 12.84 -0.37 7.32
CA LYS A 111 14.20 0.23 7.34
C LYS A 111 15.05 -0.10 6.12
N ARG A 112 14.83 -1.27 5.53
CA ARG A 112 15.56 -1.72 4.33
C ARG A 112 15.31 -0.83 3.11
N LEU A 113 14.18 -0.13 3.08
CA LEU A 113 13.82 0.80 2.00
C LEU A 113 14.48 2.17 2.15
N ARG A 114 15.08 2.49 3.32
CA ARG A 114 15.67 3.80 3.58
C ARG A 114 16.67 4.28 2.51
N PRO A 115 17.65 3.47 2.07
CA PRO A 115 18.61 3.92 1.05
C PRO A 115 17.92 4.24 -0.27
N TRP A 116 16.89 3.50 -0.60
CA TRP A 116 16.15 3.73 -1.83
C TRP A 116 15.28 4.98 -1.75
N LEU A 117 14.45 5.11 -0.71
CA LEU A 117 13.63 6.31 -0.51
C LEU A 117 14.49 7.57 -0.50
N GLY A 118 15.64 7.52 0.19
CA GLY A 118 16.59 8.64 0.21
C GLY A 118 17.33 8.90 -1.10
N SER A 119 17.33 7.96 -2.05
CA SER A 119 17.93 8.14 -3.39
C SER A 119 16.95 8.68 -4.43
N LEU A 120 15.66 8.74 -4.10
CA LEU A 120 14.67 9.30 -5.01
C LEU A 120 14.86 10.81 -5.15
N ALA A 121 14.93 11.29 -6.39
CA ALA A 121 14.93 12.72 -6.69
C ALA A 121 13.51 13.33 -6.56
N ARG A 122 12.74 12.87 -5.58
CA ARG A 122 11.33 13.20 -5.37
C ARG A 122 11.02 13.25 -3.89
N ARG A 123 9.99 14.03 -3.54
CA ARG A 123 9.46 14.04 -2.19
C ARG A 123 8.75 12.72 -1.88
N THR A 124 9.06 12.14 -0.75
CA THR A 124 8.37 10.96 -0.21
C THR A 124 7.44 11.37 0.92
N VAL A 125 6.20 10.88 0.89
CA VAL A 125 5.18 11.19 1.89
C VAL A 125 4.63 9.88 2.46
N ALA A 126 4.92 9.60 3.72
CA ALA A 126 4.32 8.47 4.42
C ALA A 126 2.89 8.80 4.82
N VAL A 127 1.94 7.93 4.49
CA VAL A 127 0.62 7.91 5.10
C VAL A 127 0.58 6.72 6.05
N CYS A 128 0.52 7.03 7.34
CA CYS A 128 0.77 6.10 8.44
C CYS A 128 -0.51 5.79 9.20
N ASP A 129 -0.63 4.56 9.67
CA ASP A 129 -1.58 4.23 10.73
C ASP A 129 -1.13 4.86 12.06
N ASP A 130 -2.08 5.11 12.96
CA ASP A 130 -1.79 5.65 14.29
C ASP A 130 -1.27 4.56 15.25
N ASP A 131 -0.11 3.98 14.88
CA ASP A 131 0.53 2.93 15.64
C ASP A 131 2.07 2.97 15.56
N ALA A 132 2.72 1.98 16.21
CA ALA A 132 4.18 1.89 16.25
C ALA A 132 4.82 1.55 14.88
N ALA A 133 4.10 0.87 13.98
CA ALA A 133 4.58 0.54 12.63
C ALA A 133 4.53 1.80 11.76
N GLY A 134 3.42 2.55 11.79
CA GLY A 134 3.28 3.84 11.12
C GLY A 134 4.34 4.84 11.55
N ALA A 135 4.65 4.92 12.85
CA ALA A 135 5.74 5.77 13.34
C ALA A 135 7.13 5.38 12.78
N LYS A 136 7.38 4.09 12.49
CA LYS A 136 8.62 3.65 11.84
C LYS A 136 8.65 4.05 10.37
N LEU A 137 7.52 3.88 9.67
CA LEU A 137 7.39 4.27 8.26
C LEU A 137 7.60 5.77 8.10
N GLY A 138 6.95 6.59 8.93
CA GLY A 138 7.05 8.05 8.90
C GLY A 138 8.47 8.57 9.01
N ARG A 139 9.36 7.88 9.74
CA ARG A 139 10.79 8.26 9.88
C ARG A 139 11.64 7.98 8.65
N LEU A 140 11.11 7.31 7.66
CA LEU A 140 11.84 6.96 6.43
C LEU A 140 11.55 7.92 5.28
N CYS A 141 10.48 8.68 5.37
CA CYS A 141 10.03 9.61 4.34
C CYS A 141 10.33 11.06 4.72
N ASP A 142 10.27 11.95 3.73
CA ASP A 142 10.52 13.40 3.92
C ASP A 142 9.40 14.05 4.73
N GLN A 143 8.17 13.52 4.61
CA GLN A 143 7.00 13.97 5.34
C GLN A 143 6.20 12.74 5.79
N ALA A 144 5.52 12.86 6.92
CA ALA A 144 4.60 11.85 7.41
C ALA A 144 3.28 12.51 7.83
N VAL A 145 2.18 11.84 7.50
CA VAL A 145 0.84 12.18 7.97
C VAL A 145 0.19 10.93 8.52
N THR A 146 -0.45 11.06 9.66
CA THR A 146 -1.12 9.96 10.34
C THR A 146 -2.62 10.05 10.08
N THR A 147 -3.25 8.92 9.77
CA THR A 147 -4.69 8.81 9.67
C THR A 147 -5.34 8.98 11.05
N SER A 148 -6.62 9.31 11.09
CA SER A 148 -7.34 9.43 12.37
C SER A 148 -7.31 8.11 13.14
N ALA A 149 -7.19 8.18 14.44
CA ALA A 149 -7.11 7.04 15.35
C ALA A 149 -8.12 5.92 15.02
N GLY A 150 -7.59 4.72 14.80
CA GLY A 150 -8.38 3.52 14.56
C GLY A 150 -8.94 3.34 13.14
N LYS A 151 -8.53 4.15 12.16
CA LYS A 151 -8.93 3.99 10.75
C LYS A 151 -7.70 4.06 9.85
N ASP A 152 -7.47 3.01 9.05
CA ASP A 152 -6.56 3.07 7.91
C ASP A 152 -7.28 3.61 6.65
N LEU A 153 -6.53 4.04 5.64
CA LEU A 153 -7.13 4.53 4.40
C LEU A 153 -7.98 3.46 3.71
N GLY A 154 -7.57 2.19 3.81
CA GLY A 154 -8.27 1.06 3.23
C GLY A 154 -9.68 0.86 3.79
N ASP A 155 -9.95 1.31 5.02
CA ASP A 155 -11.25 1.19 5.69
C ASP A 155 -12.10 2.48 5.57
N MET A 156 -11.54 3.58 5.02
CA MET A 156 -12.27 4.83 4.81
C MET A 156 -13.19 4.77 3.59
N THR A 157 -14.30 5.51 3.64
CA THR A 157 -15.12 5.77 2.43
C THR A 157 -14.36 6.65 1.45
N THR A 158 -14.79 6.67 0.18
CA THR A 158 -14.17 7.53 -0.84
C THR A 158 -14.19 9.01 -0.45
N THR A 159 -15.29 9.48 0.12
CA THR A 159 -15.41 10.86 0.61
C THR A 159 -14.40 11.14 1.73
N GLN A 160 -14.27 10.23 2.70
CA GLN A 160 -13.30 10.39 3.80
C GLN A 160 -11.84 10.43 3.30
N VAL A 161 -11.48 9.58 2.34
CA VAL A 161 -10.13 9.63 1.74
C VAL A 161 -9.91 10.95 1.00
N LEU A 162 -10.90 11.40 0.24
CA LEU A 162 -10.81 12.68 -0.48
C LEU A 162 -10.68 13.87 0.49
N ASP A 163 -11.43 13.89 1.58
CA ASP A 163 -11.33 14.93 2.59
C ASP A 163 -9.97 14.90 3.30
N PHE A 164 -9.49 13.71 3.66
CA PHE A 164 -8.15 13.54 4.22
C PHE A 164 -7.06 14.08 3.27
N VAL A 165 -7.15 13.76 1.97
CA VAL A 165 -6.17 14.26 0.97
C VAL A 165 -6.30 15.77 0.79
N LYS A 166 -7.51 16.34 0.76
CA LYS A 166 -7.73 17.79 0.68
C LYS A 166 -7.13 18.54 1.87
N GLU A 167 -7.29 17.98 3.07
CA GLU A 167 -6.80 18.58 4.29
C GLU A 167 -5.28 18.56 4.39
N ASN A 168 -4.65 17.43 4.03
CA ASN A 168 -3.23 17.22 4.26
C ASN A 168 -2.37 17.49 3.03
N PHE A 169 -2.93 17.38 1.81
CA PHE A 169 -2.21 17.41 0.55
C PHE A 169 -2.95 18.20 -0.54
N PRO A 170 -3.50 19.39 -0.26
CA PRO A 170 -4.33 20.13 -1.22
C PRO A 170 -3.60 20.43 -2.54
N GLN A 171 -2.27 20.55 -2.50
CA GLN A 171 -1.42 20.87 -3.65
C GLN A 171 -1.33 19.72 -4.68
N PHE A 172 -1.70 18.50 -4.33
CA PHE A 172 -1.63 17.34 -5.22
C PHE A 172 -2.98 16.98 -5.85
N LEU A 173 -4.05 17.59 -5.39
CA LEU A 173 -5.34 17.48 -6.06
C LEU A 173 -5.36 18.44 -7.24
N VAL A 174 -4.99 17.95 -8.41
CA VAL A 174 -5.21 18.72 -9.65
C VAL A 174 -6.72 18.84 -9.82
N VAL A 175 -7.20 20.06 -9.79
CA VAL A 175 -8.58 20.38 -10.21
C VAL A 175 -8.66 20.00 -11.69
N GLN A 176 -9.33 18.86 -11.99
CA GLN A 176 -9.73 18.54 -13.35
C GLN A 176 -10.85 19.44 -13.80
#